data_e7b496452b2d25955a5683b595017946
#
_entry.id   e7b496452b2d25955a5683b595017946
#
_cell.length_a   1.000
_cell.length_b   1.000
_cell.length_c   1.000
_cell.angle_alpha   90.00
_cell.angle_beta   90.00
_cell.angle_gamma   90.00
#
_symmetry.space_group_name_H-M   'P 1'
#
loop_
_entity.id
_entity.type
_entity.pdbx_description
1 polymer ?
#
loop_
_entity_poly.entity_id
_entity_poly.type
_entity_poly.pdbx_seq_one_letter_code
_entity_poly.pdbx_strand_id
1 'polypeptide(L)'
;MEKDAEKHNVGDVLKMKKTMLIIIIFLLIIVIFIVVGKRIFFPKYDEIEVTGKYEIGCEDYWVTENKEDPFFKNGSPREVQVRVWYPKDYDAPDMKLPVVIASHGSCGTIDNNRSLYREFASHGYVVLAVSHPGHAFDTLHSNGKKQKVSMDYMKEMGGMNPQEKTEEAAKLFAEWMELRMTDLSAVMADFVEKSKQIPDRFESADTSRFITLGHSAGGSAALGMARIRADVVGVIALESPCMYDIKGVKDGEYIMDDSEYEIPILNVYSDASYSHLHEWKQYRNNVKFLESEKGYYENIYYEGVGHMGLCDLSLASPILAGMLDQTKSKVEPREQLKRLNTDCLDFLQRLSLKKG
;
A
#
# COMPACT_ATOMS: atom_id res chain seq x y z
N MET A 1 74.70 0.90 2.46
CA MET A 1 73.70 0.41 1.49
C MET A 1 72.68 -0.51 2.10
N GLU A 2 72.98 -1.59 2.80
CA GLU A 2 71.95 -2.48 3.43
C GLU A 2 71.12 -1.78 4.51
N LYS A 3 71.71 -0.99 5.40
CA LYS A 3 70.99 -0.25 6.46
C LYS A 3 70.04 0.85 5.95
N ASP A 4 70.25 1.39 4.76
CA ASP A 4 69.39 2.40 4.14
C ASP A 4 68.20 1.77 3.45
N ALA A 5 68.38 0.57 2.86
CA ALA A 5 67.29 -0.22 2.28
C ALA A 5 66.31 -0.74 3.34
N GLU A 6 66.83 -1.11 4.52
CA GLU A 6 66.02 -1.58 5.65
C GLU A 6 65.17 -0.46 6.29
N LYS A 7 65.75 0.76 6.38
CA LYS A 7 65.00 1.95 6.84
C LYS A 7 63.92 2.41 5.85
N HIS A 8 64.14 2.29 4.56
CA HIS A 8 63.14 2.60 3.57
C HIS A 8 61.96 1.61 3.63
N ASN A 9 62.24 0.32 3.80
CA ASN A 9 61.22 -0.71 3.88
C ASN A 9 60.34 -0.52 5.16
N VAL A 10 60.95 -0.17 6.31
CA VAL A 10 60.20 0.11 7.57
C VAL A 10 59.34 1.38 7.42
N GLY A 11 59.81 2.42 6.73
CA GLY A 11 59.05 3.65 6.48
C GLY A 11 57.81 3.42 5.60
N ASP A 12 57.96 2.59 4.57
CA ASP A 12 56.84 2.26 3.68
C ASP A 12 55.76 1.37 4.35
N VAL A 13 56.21 0.42 5.18
CA VAL A 13 55.30 -0.40 6.01
C VAL A 13 54.53 0.45 7.02
N LEU A 14 55.20 1.44 7.64
CA LEU A 14 54.53 2.36 8.56
C LEU A 14 53.50 3.26 7.88
N LYS A 15 53.84 3.78 6.69
CA LYS A 15 52.92 4.55 5.85
C LYS A 15 51.72 3.71 5.44
N MET A 16 51.92 2.48 5.00
CA MET A 16 50.89 1.55 4.60
C MET A 16 49.94 1.23 5.78
N LYS A 17 50.47 0.98 6.97
CA LYS A 17 49.67 0.78 8.20
C LYS A 17 48.86 2.02 8.58
N LYS A 18 49.41 3.24 8.47
CA LYS A 18 48.69 4.48 8.70
C LYS A 18 47.56 4.68 7.68
N THR A 19 47.80 4.45 6.39
CA THR A 19 46.78 4.55 5.35
C THR A 19 45.64 3.54 5.59
N MET A 20 45.99 2.30 5.91
CA MET A 20 45.02 1.26 6.26
C MET A 20 44.18 1.62 7.47
N LEU A 21 44.78 2.20 8.52
CA LEU A 21 44.09 2.67 9.72
C LEU A 21 43.09 3.81 9.39
N ILE A 22 43.49 4.76 8.53
CA ILE A 22 42.62 5.85 8.08
C ILE A 22 41.43 5.31 7.30
N ILE A 23 41.63 4.33 6.39
CA ILE A 23 40.56 3.67 5.64
C ILE A 23 39.59 2.95 6.60
N ILE A 24 40.12 2.22 7.60
CA ILE A 24 39.30 1.52 8.58
C ILE A 24 38.43 2.52 9.38
N ILE A 25 39.05 3.62 9.86
CA ILE A 25 38.32 4.67 10.60
C ILE A 25 37.22 5.29 9.70
N PHE A 26 37.53 5.58 8.45
CA PHE A 26 36.56 6.12 7.49
C PHE A 26 35.38 5.16 7.24
N LEU A 27 35.66 3.87 7.07
CA LEU A 27 34.62 2.84 6.94
C LEU A 27 33.78 2.71 8.21
N LEU A 28 34.37 2.78 9.39
CA LEU A 28 33.67 2.79 10.68
C LEU A 28 32.75 4.00 10.81
N ILE A 29 33.20 5.18 10.41
CA ILE A 29 32.38 6.40 10.40
C ILE A 29 31.17 6.22 9.46
N ILE A 30 31.37 5.68 8.26
CA ILE A 30 30.27 5.39 7.33
C ILE A 30 29.26 4.41 7.95
N VAL A 31 29.74 3.32 8.57
CA VAL A 31 28.86 2.34 9.23
C VAL A 31 28.07 3.00 10.36
N ILE A 32 28.72 3.80 11.19
CA ILE A 32 28.06 4.56 12.27
C ILE A 32 26.99 5.48 11.68
N PHE A 33 27.32 6.20 10.61
CA PHE A 33 26.37 7.12 9.94
C PHE A 33 25.14 6.37 9.39
N ILE A 34 25.36 5.19 8.79
CA ILE A 34 24.28 4.33 8.28
C ILE A 34 23.42 3.83 9.44
N VAL A 35 24.01 3.34 10.53
CA VAL A 35 23.28 2.79 11.69
C VAL A 35 22.50 3.89 12.41
N VAL A 36 23.12 5.05 12.63
CA VAL A 36 22.47 6.21 13.28
C VAL A 36 21.37 6.76 12.37
N GLY A 37 21.65 6.92 11.08
CA GLY A 37 20.65 7.35 10.09
C GLY A 37 19.45 6.42 10.08
N LYS A 38 19.68 5.10 10.01
CA LYS A 38 18.60 4.11 10.08
C LYS A 38 17.74 4.24 11.35
N ARG A 39 18.36 4.48 12.52
CA ARG A 39 17.62 4.65 13.78
C ARG A 39 16.84 5.96 13.84
N ILE A 40 17.33 7.00 13.21
CA ILE A 40 16.65 8.31 13.14
C ILE A 40 15.45 8.23 12.19
N PHE A 41 15.64 7.66 10.98
CA PHE A 41 14.57 7.57 9.99
C PHE A 41 13.55 6.47 10.33
N PHE A 42 13.98 5.37 10.92
CA PHE A 42 13.12 4.24 11.30
C PHE A 42 13.32 3.92 12.77
N PRO A 43 12.78 4.76 13.68
CA PRO A 43 12.84 4.50 15.12
C PRO A 43 12.11 3.19 15.45
N LYS A 44 12.50 2.56 16.55
CA LYS A 44 11.69 1.47 17.10
C LYS A 44 10.37 2.04 17.59
N TYR A 45 9.29 1.38 17.26
CA TYR A 45 7.97 1.70 17.77
C TYR A 45 7.27 0.41 18.21
N ASP A 46 6.36 0.54 19.16
CA ASP A 46 5.47 -0.55 19.54
C ASP A 46 4.32 -0.64 18.54
N GLU A 47 3.92 -1.83 18.18
CA GLU A 47 2.74 -2.04 17.34
C GLU A 47 1.48 -1.50 18.04
N ILE A 48 0.49 -1.11 17.25
CA ILE A 48 -0.82 -0.75 17.79
C ILE A 48 -1.48 -2.04 18.27
N GLU A 49 -1.92 -2.03 19.54
CA GLU A 49 -2.67 -3.14 20.11
C GLU A 49 -4.00 -3.29 19.36
N VAL A 50 -4.35 -4.51 19.03
CA VAL A 50 -5.62 -4.83 18.38
C VAL A 50 -6.73 -4.98 19.43
N THR A 51 -7.97 -4.71 19.03
CA THR A 51 -9.12 -4.71 19.92
C THR A 51 -9.97 -5.97 19.81
N GLY A 52 -9.75 -6.78 18.80
CA GLY A 52 -10.48 -8.02 18.54
C GLY A 52 -10.03 -9.18 19.44
N LYS A 53 -10.82 -10.24 19.43
CA LYS A 53 -10.65 -11.39 20.33
C LYS A 53 -9.77 -12.51 19.77
N TYR A 54 -9.50 -12.50 18.44
CA TYR A 54 -8.77 -13.59 17.81
C TYR A 54 -7.26 -13.36 17.82
N GLU A 55 -6.48 -14.44 18.03
CA GLU A 55 -5.06 -14.46 17.74
C GLU A 55 -4.82 -14.27 16.25
N ILE A 56 -3.81 -13.49 15.87
CA ILE A 56 -3.55 -13.14 14.49
C ILE A 56 -2.52 -14.08 13.89
N GLY A 57 -2.90 -14.75 12.79
CA GLY A 57 -2.00 -15.44 11.87
C GLY A 57 -1.53 -14.53 10.76
N CYS A 58 -0.31 -14.77 10.25
CA CYS A 58 0.24 -14.04 9.12
C CYS A 58 1.15 -14.94 8.31
N GLU A 59 0.95 -14.99 6.97
CA GLU A 59 1.82 -15.75 6.07
C GLU A 59 1.88 -15.10 4.69
N ASP A 60 3.00 -15.33 3.99
CA ASP A 60 3.20 -14.86 2.63
C ASP A 60 3.03 -16.01 1.64
N TYR A 61 2.42 -15.72 0.48
CA TYR A 61 2.45 -16.58 -0.69
C TYR A 61 2.57 -15.73 -1.97
N TRP A 62 2.71 -16.40 -3.10
CA TRP A 62 2.94 -15.75 -4.39
C TRP A 62 1.94 -16.24 -5.42
N VAL A 63 1.46 -15.30 -6.22
CA VAL A 63 0.62 -15.57 -7.38
C VAL A 63 1.44 -15.26 -8.63
N THR A 64 1.58 -16.26 -9.49
CA THR A 64 2.29 -16.10 -10.77
C THR A 64 1.27 -15.91 -11.88
N GLU A 65 1.36 -14.79 -12.57
CA GLU A 65 0.54 -14.50 -13.75
C GLU A 65 1.15 -15.11 -15.00
N ASN A 66 0.29 -15.51 -15.96
CA ASN A 66 0.73 -16.00 -17.27
C ASN A 66 1.16 -14.86 -18.21
N LYS A 67 1.61 -13.73 -17.66
CA LYS A 67 2.11 -12.56 -18.39
C LYS A 67 3.53 -12.26 -17.98
N GLU A 68 4.32 -11.72 -18.91
CA GLU A 68 5.63 -11.19 -18.59
C GLU A 68 5.50 -9.97 -17.66
N ASP A 69 6.41 -9.86 -16.71
CA ASP A 69 6.50 -8.68 -15.86
C ASP A 69 7.02 -7.49 -16.70
N PRO A 70 6.25 -6.40 -16.84
CA PRO A 70 6.65 -5.26 -17.68
C PRO A 70 7.91 -4.56 -17.18
N PHE A 71 8.29 -4.77 -15.92
CA PHE A 71 9.49 -4.19 -15.30
C PHE A 71 10.72 -5.09 -15.35
N PHE A 72 10.55 -6.35 -15.76
CA PHE A 72 11.65 -7.29 -16.00
C PHE A 72 11.92 -7.47 -17.49
N LYS A 73 13.04 -6.95 -17.96
CA LYS A 73 13.47 -7.09 -19.37
C LYS A 73 13.96 -8.49 -19.76
N ASN A 74 13.73 -9.51 -18.95
CA ASN A 74 14.24 -10.88 -19.16
C ASN A 74 13.15 -11.91 -19.49
N GLY A 75 11.91 -11.46 -19.71
CA GLY A 75 10.78 -12.34 -20.00
C GLY A 75 10.30 -13.19 -18.81
N SER A 76 10.69 -12.84 -17.59
CA SER A 76 10.19 -13.53 -16.40
C SER A 76 8.67 -13.29 -16.22
N PRO A 77 7.91 -14.30 -15.80
CA PRO A 77 6.50 -14.11 -15.48
C PRO A 77 6.34 -13.16 -14.30
N ARG A 78 5.24 -12.42 -14.30
CA ARG A 78 4.89 -11.52 -13.21
C ARG A 78 4.52 -12.34 -11.98
N GLU A 79 5.18 -12.09 -10.86
CA GLU A 79 4.95 -12.76 -9.60
C GLU A 79 4.56 -11.75 -8.53
N VAL A 80 3.32 -11.82 -8.09
CA VAL A 80 2.69 -10.94 -7.10
C VAL A 80 2.81 -11.55 -5.71
N GLN A 81 3.44 -10.84 -4.77
CA GLN A 81 3.49 -11.25 -3.36
C GLN A 81 2.17 -10.89 -2.67
N VAL A 82 1.62 -11.83 -1.93
CA VAL A 82 0.42 -11.66 -1.11
C VAL A 82 0.75 -12.00 0.34
N ARG A 83 0.42 -11.10 1.25
CA ARG A 83 0.47 -11.33 2.69
C ARG A 83 -0.94 -11.51 3.22
N VAL A 84 -1.19 -12.68 3.79
CA VAL A 84 -2.49 -13.01 4.38
C VAL A 84 -2.43 -12.78 5.88
N TRP A 85 -3.36 -11.95 6.38
CA TRP A 85 -3.64 -11.80 7.81
C TRP A 85 -4.98 -12.47 8.10
N TYR A 86 -5.05 -13.30 9.15
CA TYR A 86 -6.24 -14.09 9.43
C TYR A 86 -6.37 -14.41 10.92
N PRO A 87 -7.61 -14.70 11.42
CA PRO A 87 -7.80 -15.20 12.77
C PRO A 87 -7.30 -16.63 12.86
N LYS A 88 -6.23 -16.86 13.64
CA LYS A 88 -5.51 -18.15 13.73
C LYS A 88 -6.28 -19.20 14.49
N ASP A 89 -7.04 -18.80 15.50
CA ASP A 89 -7.79 -19.63 16.42
C ASP A 89 -9.32 -19.59 16.14
N TYR A 90 -9.68 -19.36 14.88
CA TYR A 90 -11.09 -19.33 14.48
C TYR A 90 -11.69 -20.74 14.50
N ASP A 91 -12.70 -20.92 15.35
CA ASP A 91 -13.39 -22.20 15.57
C ASP A 91 -14.92 -22.04 15.43
N ALA A 92 -15.36 -21.57 14.27
CA ALA A 92 -16.78 -21.45 13.95
C ALA A 92 -17.04 -21.91 12.50
N PRO A 93 -17.06 -23.20 12.21
CA PRO A 93 -17.11 -23.74 10.85
C PRO A 93 -18.37 -23.32 10.06
N ASP A 94 -19.46 -23.01 10.75
CA ASP A 94 -20.72 -22.61 10.12
C ASP A 94 -20.77 -21.12 9.69
N MET A 95 -19.77 -20.32 10.07
CA MET A 95 -19.69 -18.92 9.70
C MET A 95 -18.50 -18.66 8.78
N LYS A 96 -18.75 -18.08 7.62
CA LYS A 96 -17.69 -17.69 6.69
C LYS A 96 -17.09 -16.35 7.08
N LEU A 97 -15.75 -16.28 7.06
CA LEU A 97 -14.99 -15.06 7.33
C LEU A 97 -15.00 -14.13 6.11
N PRO A 98 -15.41 -12.87 6.26
CA PRO A 98 -15.32 -11.90 5.17
C PRO A 98 -13.88 -11.70 4.71
N VAL A 99 -13.68 -11.50 3.40
CA VAL A 99 -12.36 -11.30 2.79
C VAL A 99 -12.19 -9.86 2.36
N VAL A 100 -11.12 -9.23 2.83
CA VAL A 100 -10.67 -7.91 2.41
C VAL A 100 -9.43 -8.04 1.56
N ILE A 101 -9.41 -7.47 0.36
CA ILE A 101 -8.21 -7.39 -0.47
C ILE A 101 -7.67 -5.96 -0.45
N ALA A 102 -6.40 -5.78 -0.11
CA ALA A 102 -5.79 -4.49 0.15
C ALA A 102 -4.67 -4.16 -0.84
N SER A 103 -4.69 -2.95 -1.39
CA SER A 103 -3.70 -2.39 -2.32
C SER A 103 -3.00 -1.19 -1.70
N HIS A 104 -1.67 -1.19 -1.72
CA HIS A 104 -0.85 -0.10 -1.16
C HIS A 104 -0.80 1.13 -2.07
N GLY A 105 -0.44 2.30 -1.50
CA GLY A 105 -0.18 3.54 -2.25
C GLY A 105 1.01 3.44 -3.21
N SER A 106 1.24 4.48 -3.99
CA SER A 106 2.43 4.58 -4.86
C SER A 106 3.70 4.48 -4.02
N CYS A 107 4.66 3.63 -4.45
CA CYS A 107 5.89 3.34 -3.71
C CYS A 107 5.66 2.83 -2.27
N GLY A 108 4.45 2.36 -1.96
CA GLY A 108 4.13 1.74 -0.67
C GLY A 108 4.72 0.35 -0.54
N THR A 109 4.37 -0.35 0.52
CA THR A 109 4.81 -1.73 0.78
C THR A 109 3.61 -2.62 1.05
N ILE A 110 3.84 -3.93 1.06
CA ILE A 110 2.82 -4.92 1.44
C ILE A 110 2.26 -4.68 2.86
N ASP A 111 3.01 -3.98 3.71
CA ASP A 111 2.62 -3.59 5.08
C ASP A 111 2.09 -2.14 5.18
N ASN A 112 1.63 -1.54 4.09
CA ASN A 112 1.22 -0.13 4.02
C ASN A 112 0.23 0.30 5.11
N ASN A 113 -0.74 -0.55 5.41
CA ASN A 113 -1.73 -0.36 6.47
C ASN A 113 -1.76 -1.58 7.42
N ARG A 114 -0.58 -2.02 7.87
CA ARG A 114 -0.41 -3.21 8.71
C ARG A 114 -1.25 -3.17 9.97
N SER A 115 -1.33 -2.03 10.65
CA SER A 115 -2.13 -1.87 11.87
C SER A 115 -3.60 -2.16 11.60
N LEU A 116 -4.14 -1.67 10.48
CA LEU A 116 -5.51 -1.89 10.04
C LEU A 116 -5.75 -3.36 9.66
N TYR A 117 -4.81 -4.00 8.96
CA TYR A 117 -4.92 -5.41 8.57
C TYR A 117 -4.96 -6.33 9.80
N ARG A 118 -4.14 -6.03 10.80
CA ARG A 118 -4.13 -6.76 12.08
C ARG A 118 -5.42 -6.54 12.86
N GLU A 119 -5.94 -5.33 12.89
CA GLU A 119 -7.21 -5.01 13.53
C GLU A 119 -8.33 -5.83 12.91
N PHE A 120 -8.46 -5.85 11.59
CA PHE A 120 -9.46 -6.64 10.89
C PHE A 120 -9.31 -8.15 11.17
N ALA A 121 -8.09 -8.70 11.11
CA ALA A 121 -7.86 -10.11 11.39
C ALA A 121 -8.26 -10.48 12.83
N SER A 122 -7.99 -9.62 13.82
CA SER A 122 -8.38 -9.84 15.20
C SER A 122 -9.90 -9.86 15.41
N HIS A 123 -10.65 -9.27 14.48
CA HIS A 123 -12.11 -9.24 14.45
C HIS A 123 -12.77 -10.29 13.54
N GLY A 124 -11.99 -11.20 12.98
CA GLY A 124 -12.53 -12.32 12.18
C GLY A 124 -12.63 -12.03 10.68
N TYR A 125 -11.77 -11.16 10.15
CA TYR A 125 -11.63 -10.95 8.71
C TYR A 125 -10.36 -11.64 8.19
N VAL A 126 -10.40 -12.11 6.94
CA VAL A 126 -9.20 -12.48 6.20
C VAL A 126 -8.78 -11.29 5.36
N VAL A 127 -7.52 -10.85 5.48
CA VAL A 127 -7.00 -9.72 4.72
C VAL A 127 -5.88 -10.18 3.80
N LEU A 128 -6.02 -9.92 2.51
CA LEU A 128 -5.05 -10.20 1.46
C LEU A 128 -4.34 -8.88 1.11
N ALA A 129 -3.21 -8.61 1.71
CA ALA A 129 -2.40 -7.46 1.34
C ALA A 129 -1.55 -7.80 0.11
N VAL A 130 -1.71 -7.02 -0.96
CA VAL A 130 -1.10 -7.26 -2.27
C VAL A 130 0.06 -6.31 -2.49
N SER A 131 1.22 -6.85 -2.87
CA SER A 131 2.37 -6.06 -3.33
C SER A 131 2.38 -6.00 -4.86
N HIS A 132 2.38 -4.79 -5.43
CA HIS A 132 2.40 -4.59 -6.88
C HIS A 132 3.85 -4.45 -7.36
N PRO A 133 4.49 -5.49 -7.95
CA PRO A 133 5.86 -5.42 -8.44
C PRO A 133 6.07 -4.23 -9.39
N GLY A 134 7.15 -3.48 -9.20
CA GLY A 134 7.45 -2.26 -9.95
C GLY A 134 6.75 -0.99 -9.45
N HIS A 135 5.57 -1.08 -8.81
CA HIS A 135 4.88 0.02 -8.14
C HIS A 135 5.10 0.05 -6.63
N ALA A 136 5.44 -1.08 -6.02
CA ALA A 136 5.83 -1.18 -4.62
C ALA A 136 7.26 -0.69 -4.41
N PHE A 137 7.57 -0.16 -3.23
CA PHE A 137 8.94 0.20 -2.84
C PHE A 137 9.89 -1.00 -2.97
N ASP A 138 9.45 -2.15 -2.47
CA ASP A 138 10.03 -3.44 -2.82
C ASP A 138 8.96 -4.56 -2.80
N THR A 139 9.19 -5.59 -3.60
CA THR A 139 8.42 -6.84 -3.62
C THR A 139 9.38 -8.00 -3.42
N LEU A 140 9.07 -8.92 -2.51
CA LEU A 140 9.82 -10.15 -2.33
C LEU A 140 9.26 -11.22 -3.27
N HIS A 141 10.12 -11.83 -4.07
CA HIS A 141 9.77 -12.98 -4.91
C HIS A 141 9.93 -14.30 -4.17
N SER A 142 9.27 -15.35 -4.66
CA SER A 142 9.32 -16.71 -4.08
C SER A 142 10.74 -17.28 -3.99
N ASN A 143 11.62 -16.85 -4.88
CA ASN A 143 13.05 -17.23 -4.90
C ASN A 143 13.93 -16.41 -3.92
N GLY A 144 13.33 -15.57 -3.07
CA GLY A 144 14.00 -14.72 -2.09
C GLY A 144 14.62 -13.43 -2.65
N LYS A 145 14.54 -13.17 -3.95
CA LYS A 145 15.03 -11.92 -4.54
C LYS A 145 14.03 -10.80 -4.29
N LYS A 146 14.55 -9.57 -4.11
CA LYS A 146 13.74 -8.36 -3.99
C LYS A 146 13.76 -7.56 -5.29
N GLN A 147 12.57 -7.27 -5.82
CA GLN A 147 12.37 -6.29 -6.87
C GLN A 147 12.12 -4.93 -6.25
N LYS A 148 12.88 -3.92 -6.67
CA LYS A 148 12.65 -2.55 -6.26
C LYS A 148 11.62 -1.87 -7.15
N VAL A 149 11.09 -0.75 -6.66
CA VAL A 149 10.22 0.14 -7.44
C VAL A 149 10.88 0.49 -8.78
N SER A 150 10.08 0.54 -9.84
CA SER A 150 10.55 0.95 -11.17
C SER A 150 10.99 2.41 -11.18
N MET A 151 12.17 2.66 -11.73
CA MET A 151 12.65 4.04 -11.90
C MET A 151 11.81 4.83 -12.91
N ASP A 152 11.22 4.16 -13.89
CA ASP A 152 10.34 4.79 -14.86
C ASP A 152 9.03 5.19 -14.19
N TYR A 153 8.43 4.29 -13.39
CA TYR A 153 7.26 4.63 -12.56
C TYR A 153 7.51 5.81 -11.61
N MET A 154 8.69 5.85 -10.97
CA MET A 154 9.04 6.98 -10.10
C MET A 154 9.15 8.30 -10.87
N LYS A 155 9.71 8.28 -12.10
CA LYS A 155 9.80 9.47 -12.96
C LYS A 155 8.43 9.93 -13.43
N GLU A 156 7.57 8.98 -13.87
CA GLU A 156 6.19 9.25 -14.26
C GLU A 156 5.43 9.93 -13.11
N MET A 157 5.46 9.33 -11.93
CA MET A 157 4.80 9.86 -10.74
C MET A 157 5.33 11.25 -10.35
N GLY A 158 6.65 11.45 -10.38
CA GLY A 158 7.29 12.73 -10.02
C GLY A 158 7.12 13.83 -11.07
N GLY A 159 6.88 13.45 -12.33
CA GLY A 159 6.67 14.40 -13.45
C GLY A 159 5.21 14.67 -13.78
N MET A 160 4.29 13.93 -13.15
CA MET A 160 2.87 14.02 -13.43
C MET A 160 2.26 15.33 -12.94
N ASN A 161 1.49 15.99 -13.79
CA ASN A 161 0.67 17.16 -13.45
C ASN A 161 -0.77 16.94 -13.92
N PRO A 162 -1.66 16.38 -13.06
CA PRO A 162 -3.03 16.05 -13.41
C PRO A 162 -3.91 17.26 -13.74
N GLN A 163 -3.49 18.47 -13.39
CA GLN A 163 -4.27 19.69 -13.62
C GLN A 163 -3.97 20.33 -14.98
N GLU A 164 -2.70 20.29 -15.41
CA GLU A 164 -2.24 20.97 -16.62
C GLU A 164 -1.93 20.02 -17.78
N LYS A 165 -1.47 18.78 -17.46
CA LYS A 165 -1.11 17.73 -18.45
C LYS A 165 -2.12 16.59 -18.40
N THR A 166 -3.37 16.90 -18.62
CA THR A 166 -4.48 15.95 -18.42
C THR A 166 -4.41 14.72 -19.34
N GLU A 167 -3.99 14.86 -20.61
CA GLU A 167 -3.84 13.72 -21.52
C GLU A 167 -2.74 12.76 -21.07
N GLU A 168 -1.57 13.30 -20.66
CA GLU A 168 -0.47 12.50 -20.15
C GLU A 168 -0.88 11.81 -18.85
N ALA A 169 -1.51 12.53 -17.94
CA ALA A 169 -1.98 12.00 -16.66
C ALA A 169 -3.06 10.92 -16.86
N ALA A 170 -4.04 11.13 -17.75
CA ALA A 170 -5.08 10.14 -18.03
C ALA A 170 -4.49 8.83 -18.56
N LYS A 171 -3.49 8.90 -19.44
CA LYS A 171 -2.79 7.73 -19.95
C LYS A 171 -2.08 6.97 -18.82
N LEU A 172 -1.30 7.66 -17.99
CA LEU A 172 -0.59 7.06 -16.87
C LEU A 172 -1.57 6.44 -15.84
N PHE A 173 -2.67 7.11 -15.54
CA PHE A 173 -3.69 6.58 -14.65
C PHE A 173 -4.30 5.29 -15.21
N ALA A 174 -4.60 5.23 -16.50
CA ALA A 174 -5.13 4.03 -17.14
C ALA A 174 -4.11 2.86 -17.05
N GLU A 175 -2.84 3.09 -17.37
CA GLU A 175 -1.77 2.08 -17.31
C GLU A 175 -1.55 1.58 -15.87
N TRP A 176 -1.53 2.48 -14.89
CA TRP A 176 -1.35 2.12 -13.48
C TRP A 176 -2.55 1.34 -12.92
N MET A 177 -3.77 1.72 -13.30
CA MET A 177 -4.97 1.01 -12.87
C MET A 177 -5.07 -0.36 -13.52
N GLU A 178 -4.80 -0.48 -14.82
CA GLU A 178 -4.78 -1.76 -15.51
C GLU A 178 -3.84 -2.75 -14.83
N LEU A 179 -2.61 -2.34 -14.54
CA LEU A 179 -1.62 -3.19 -13.87
C LEU A 179 -2.10 -3.63 -12.48
N ARG A 180 -2.51 -2.67 -11.63
CA ARG A 180 -2.90 -2.97 -10.25
C ARG A 180 -4.18 -3.81 -10.17
N MET A 181 -5.16 -3.51 -11.00
CA MET A 181 -6.42 -4.24 -11.03
C MET A 181 -6.24 -5.65 -11.61
N THR A 182 -5.30 -5.84 -12.54
CA THR A 182 -4.90 -7.17 -13.01
C THR A 182 -4.29 -7.99 -11.87
N ASP A 183 -3.32 -7.43 -11.12
CA ASP A 183 -2.74 -8.09 -9.95
C ASP A 183 -3.82 -8.48 -8.92
N LEU A 184 -4.70 -7.54 -8.57
CA LEU A 184 -5.80 -7.80 -7.62
C LEU A 184 -6.73 -8.90 -8.12
N SER A 185 -7.09 -8.88 -9.40
CA SER A 185 -7.96 -9.90 -10.01
C SER A 185 -7.32 -11.28 -10.02
N ALA A 186 -6.01 -11.35 -10.30
CA ALA A 186 -5.24 -12.59 -10.26
C ALA A 186 -5.18 -13.17 -8.83
N VAL A 187 -4.92 -12.30 -7.84
CA VAL A 187 -4.90 -12.70 -6.43
C VAL A 187 -6.28 -13.19 -5.96
N MET A 188 -7.36 -12.50 -6.32
CA MET A 188 -8.72 -12.94 -5.97
C MET A 188 -9.04 -14.30 -6.58
N ALA A 189 -8.72 -14.52 -7.86
CA ALA A 189 -8.95 -15.78 -8.54
C ALA A 189 -8.14 -16.95 -7.91
N ASP A 190 -6.85 -16.72 -7.65
CA ASP A 190 -5.97 -17.68 -7.01
C ASP A 190 -6.44 -18.02 -5.58
N PHE A 191 -6.88 -17.03 -4.81
CA PHE A 191 -7.37 -17.24 -3.46
C PHE A 191 -8.66 -18.09 -3.44
N VAL A 192 -9.58 -17.86 -4.38
CA VAL A 192 -10.77 -18.71 -4.55
C VAL A 192 -10.39 -20.18 -4.80
N GLU A 193 -9.38 -20.42 -5.63
CA GLU A 193 -8.91 -21.79 -5.90
C GLU A 193 -8.18 -22.41 -4.69
N LYS A 194 -7.31 -21.64 -4.03
CA LYS A 194 -6.59 -22.09 -2.82
C LYS A 194 -7.53 -22.42 -1.67
N SER A 195 -8.59 -21.67 -1.46
CA SER A 195 -9.58 -21.94 -0.41
C SER A 195 -10.29 -23.28 -0.58
N LYS A 196 -10.40 -23.78 -1.82
CA LYS A 196 -10.96 -25.09 -2.14
C LYS A 196 -9.97 -26.23 -1.94
N GLN A 197 -8.67 -25.96 -2.15
CA GLN A 197 -7.60 -26.96 -2.18
C GLN A 197 -6.91 -27.15 -0.83
N ILE A 198 -6.93 -26.14 0.04
CA ILE A 198 -6.31 -26.14 1.36
C ILE A 198 -7.39 -25.85 2.40
N PRO A 199 -8.28 -26.83 2.71
CA PRO A 199 -9.43 -26.61 3.59
C PRO A 199 -9.05 -26.09 4.97
N ASP A 200 -7.98 -26.61 5.56
CA ASP A 200 -7.61 -26.34 6.96
C ASP A 200 -7.23 -24.87 7.25
N ARG A 201 -6.97 -24.05 6.22
CA ARG A 201 -6.51 -22.66 6.40
C ARG A 201 -7.50 -21.60 5.93
N PHE A 202 -8.14 -21.83 4.77
CA PHE A 202 -8.95 -20.80 4.11
C PHE A 202 -10.37 -21.28 3.81
N GLU A 203 -10.74 -22.50 4.23
CA GLU A 203 -12.10 -23.02 4.05
C GLU A 203 -13.17 -22.13 4.67
N SER A 204 -12.83 -21.47 5.79
CA SER A 204 -13.71 -20.54 6.46
C SER A 204 -13.86 -19.20 5.77
N ALA A 205 -13.07 -18.87 4.74
CA ALA A 205 -13.18 -17.60 4.02
C ALA A 205 -14.42 -17.55 3.11
N ASP A 206 -15.10 -16.41 3.08
CA ASP A 206 -16.20 -16.11 2.14
C ASP A 206 -15.61 -15.65 0.80
N THR A 207 -15.24 -16.60 -0.06
CA THR A 207 -14.68 -16.32 -1.38
C THR A 207 -15.71 -15.95 -2.44
N SER A 208 -16.98 -15.85 -2.08
CA SER A 208 -18.05 -15.40 -2.98
C SER A 208 -18.19 -13.88 -3.00
N ARG A 209 -17.61 -13.19 -2.02
CA ARG A 209 -17.72 -11.73 -1.86
C ARG A 209 -16.44 -11.16 -1.28
N PHE A 210 -15.98 -10.08 -1.88
CA PHE A 210 -14.78 -9.38 -1.47
C PHE A 210 -15.09 -7.93 -1.09
N ILE A 211 -14.32 -7.42 -0.16
CA ILE A 211 -14.24 -6.01 0.14
C ILE A 211 -12.88 -5.53 -0.34
N THR A 212 -12.83 -4.44 -1.08
CA THR A 212 -11.57 -3.87 -1.54
C THR A 212 -11.16 -2.69 -0.66
N LEU A 213 -9.88 -2.59 -0.37
CA LEU A 213 -9.28 -1.54 0.47
C LEU A 213 -8.05 -0.99 -0.24
N GLY A 214 -7.79 0.30 -0.12
CA GLY A 214 -6.51 0.84 -0.53
C GLY A 214 -6.26 2.28 -0.12
N HIS A 215 -4.99 2.64 -0.08
CA HIS A 215 -4.51 3.99 0.18
C HIS A 215 -4.00 4.61 -1.10
N SER A 216 -4.34 5.88 -1.39
CA SER A 216 -3.84 6.63 -2.54
C SER A 216 -4.10 5.88 -3.87
N ALA A 217 -3.10 5.62 -4.69
CA ALA A 217 -3.25 4.82 -5.92
C ALA A 217 -3.83 3.41 -5.67
N GLY A 218 -3.62 2.85 -4.48
CA GLY A 218 -4.23 1.58 -4.08
C GLY A 218 -5.73 1.67 -3.89
N GLY A 219 -6.22 2.76 -3.30
CA GLY A 219 -7.66 3.00 -3.17
C GLY A 219 -8.33 3.31 -4.50
N SER A 220 -7.60 3.97 -5.43
CA SER A 220 -8.06 4.13 -6.81
C SER A 220 -8.26 2.78 -7.50
N ALA A 221 -7.32 1.83 -7.29
CA ALA A 221 -7.47 0.47 -7.80
C ALA A 221 -8.63 -0.27 -7.09
N ALA A 222 -8.80 -0.09 -5.78
CA ALA A 222 -9.91 -0.66 -5.02
C ALA A 222 -11.28 -0.18 -5.53
N LEU A 223 -11.43 1.11 -5.85
CA LEU A 223 -12.61 1.67 -6.50
C LEU A 223 -12.79 1.09 -7.92
N GLY A 224 -11.70 0.98 -8.69
CA GLY A 224 -11.73 0.39 -10.02
C GLY A 224 -12.19 -1.08 -10.01
N MET A 225 -11.79 -1.87 -9.01
CA MET A 225 -12.26 -3.26 -8.87
C MET A 225 -13.78 -3.34 -8.74
N ALA A 226 -14.40 -2.40 -8.02
CA ALA A 226 -15.86 -2.33 -7.89
C ALA A 226 -16.58 -2.02 -9.22
N ARG A 227 -15.89 -1.42 -10.20
CA ARG A 227 -16.45 -1.20 -11.54
C ARG A 227 -16.47 -2.45 -12.41
N ILE A 228 -15.53 -3.37 -12.19
CA ILE A 228 -15.34 -4.51 -13.10
C ILE A 228 -15.75 -5.85 -12.50
N ARG A 229 -16.05 -5.91 -11.18
CA ARG A 229 -16.35 -7.16 -10.49
C ARG A 229 -17.62 -7.07 -9.66
N ALA A 230 -18.58 -7.91 -9.98
CA ALA A 230 -19.86 -8.00 -9.26
C ALA A 230 -19.73 -8.67 -7.87
N ASP A 231 -18.62 -9.39 -7.60
CA ASP A 231 -18.33 -10.00 -6.30
C ASP A 231 -17.63 -9.05 -5.32
N VAL A 232 -17.32 -7.81 -5.73
CA VAL A 232 -16.91 -6.74 -4.82
C VAL A 232 -18.15 -6.08 -4.22
N VAL A 233 -18.29 -6.18 -2.89
CA VAL A 233 -19.51 -5.76 -2.16
C VAL A 233 -19.32 -4.54 -1.26
N GLY A 234 -18.11 -3.99 -1.20
CA GLY A 234 -17.79 -2.78 -0.46
C GLY A 234 -16.38 -2.29 -0.75
N VAL A 235 -16.14 -1.00 -0.59
CA VAL A 235 -14.83 -0.36 -0.82
C VAL A 235 -14.46 0.50 0.37
N ILE A 236 -13.19 0.46 0.78
CA ILE A 236 -12.55 1.44 1.67
C ILE A 236 -11.47 2.16 0.87
N ALA A 237 -11.68 3.44 0.59
CA ALA A 237 -10.76 4.28 -0.18
C ALA A 237 -10.13 5.35 0.73
N LEU A 238 -8.84 5.18 1.05
CA LEU A 238 -8.09 6.09 1.89
C LEU A 238 -7.36 7.11 1.01
N GLU A 239 -7.90 8.34 0.94
CA GLU A 239 -7.36 9.47 0.16
C GLU A 239 -7.11 9.15 -1.31
N SER A 240 -8.12 8.70 -2.02
CA SER A 240 -7.97 8.11 -3.36
C SER A 240 -8.88 8.76 -4.38
N PRO A 241 -8.36 9.32 -5.48
CA PRO A 241 -9.19 9.75 -6.60
C PRO A 241 -9.73 8.56 -7.39
N CYS A 242 -10.84 8.73 -8.11
CA CYS A 242 -11.44 7.71 -8.96
C CYS A 242 -10.68 7.58 -10.30
N MET A 243 -9.40 7.18 -10.28
CA MET A 243 -8.55 7.15 -11.48
C MET A 243 -9.08 6.25 -12.58
N TYR A 244 -9.66 5.10 -12.23
CA TYR A 244 -10.23 4.18 -13.21
C TYR A 244 -11.47 4.76 -13.93
N ASP A 245 -12.16 5.69 -13.31
CA ASP A 245 -13.33 6.36 -13.92
C ASP A 245 -12.94 7.39 -14.99
N ILE A 246 -11.66 7.74 -15.13
CA ILE A 246 -11.17 8.62 -16.17
C ILE A 246 -11.10 7.84 -17.48
N LYS A 247 -12.00 8.14 -18.43
CA LYS A 247 -12.13 7.44 -19.73
C LYS A 247 -11.43 8.17 -20.88
N GLY A 248 -10.94 9.38 -20.65
CA GLY A 248 -10.25 10.20 -21.63
C GLY A 248 -10.18 11.66 -21.23
N VAL A 249 -9.79 12.49 -22.18
CA VAL A 249 -9.70 13.94 -22.02
C VAL A 249 -10.35 14.64 -23.20
N LYS A 250 -11.04 15.75 -22.95
CA LYS A 250 -11.56 16.66 -23.95
C LYS A 250 -11.42 18.09 -23.47
N ASP A 251 -10.84 18.94 -24.31
CA ASP A 251 -10.65 20.36 -24.02
C ASP A 251 -9.90 20.61 -22.68
N GLY A 252 -8.95 19.72 -22.32
CA GLY A 252 -8.20 19.79 -21.08
C GLY A 252 -8.95 19.29 -19.81
N GLU A 253 -10.17 18.76 -19.97
CA GLU A 253 -10.98 18.21 -18.89
C GLU A 253 -11.11 16.69 -19.01
N TYR A 254 -11.13 15.98 -17.84
CA TYR A 254 -11.34 14.53 -17.83
C TYR A 254 -12.77 14.17 -18.19
N ILE A 255 -12.90 13.20 -19.09
CA ILE A 255 -14.18 12.51 -19.37
C ILE A 255 -14.27 11.40 -18.32
N MET A 256 -15.23 11.53 -17.41
CA MET A 256 -15.43 10.57 -16.32
C MET A 256 -16.51 9.53 -16.69
N ASP A 257 -16.35 8.32 -16.17
CA ASP A 257 -17.48 7.40 -16.03
C ASP A 257 -18.40 7.96 -14.93
N ASP A 258 -19.53 8.45 -15.33
CA ASP A 258 -20.48 9.13 -14.44
C ASP A 258 -21.49 8.16 -13.81
N SER A 259 -21.40 6.86 -14.10
CA SER A 259 -22.25 5.85 -13.49
C SER A 259 -22.04 5.79 -11.97
N GLU A 260 -23.12 5.52 -11.25
CA GLU A 260 -23.04 5.39 -9.79
C GLU A 260 -22.41 4.06 -9.38
N TYR A 261 -21.82 4.04 -8.20
CA TYR A 261 -21.47 2.80 -7.52
C TYR A 261 -22.68 2.33 -6.72
N GLU A 262 -23.19 1.14 -6.98
CA GLU A 262 -24.35 0.58 -6.29
C GLU A 262 -23.98 -0.23 -5.05
N ILE A 263 -22.81 0.02 -4.47
CA ILE A 263 -22.27 -0.65 -3.30
C ILE A 263 -21.81 0.36 -2.25
N PRO A 264 -21.76 -0.02 -0.98
CA PRO A 264 -21.21 0.83 0.08
C PRO A 264 -19.73 1.18 -0.17
N ILE A 265 -19.40 2.46 0.00
CA ILE A 265 -18.04 3.00 -0.10
C ILE A 265 -17.76 3.86 1.12
N LEU A 266 -16.68 3.58 1.81
CA LEU A 266 -16.07 4.47 2.79
C LEU A 266 -14.94 5.23 2.14
N ASN A 267 -15.07 6.56 2.05
CA ASN A 267 -14.00 7.46 1.64
C ASN A 267 -13.42 8.16 2.87
N VAL A 268 -12.13 8.11 3.03
CA VAL A 268 -11.41 8.83 4.07
C VAL A 268 -10.50 9.87 3.43
N TYR A 269 -10.61 11.11 3.89
CA TYR A 269 -9.83 12.24 3.38
C TYR A 269 -9.00 12.87 4.50
N SER A 270 -7.86 13.44 4.14
CA SER A 270 -6.98 14.22 4.99
C SER A 270 -6.91 15.69 4.54
N ASP A 271 -6.14 16.52 5.26
CA ASP A 271 -5.88 17.91 4.85
C ASP A 271 -5.21 18.01 3.46
N ALA A 272 -4.58 16.92 3.00
CA ALA A 272 -3.85 16.93 1.73
C ALA A 272 -4.78 17.01 0.51
N SER A 273 -6.00 16.46 0.59
CA SER A 273 -6.94 16.49 -0.54
C SER A 273 -8.27 17.16 -0.25
N TYR A 274 -8.77 17.13 0.98
CA TYR A 274 -10.15 17.52 1.28
C TYR A 274 -10.51 18.94 0.82
N SER A 275 -9.65 19.92 1.08
CA SER A 275 -9.85 21.31 0.64
C SER A 275 -9.78 21.49 -0.88
N HIS A 276 -9.22 20.52 -1.59
CA HIS A 276 -8.99 20.56 -3.05
C HIS A 276 -9.92 19.67 -3.85
N LEU A 277 -10.85 18.96 -3.21
CA LEU A 277 -11.73 18.00 -3.89
C LEU A 277 -12.53 18.64 -5.03
N HIS A 278 -12.98 19.89 -4.87
CA HIS A 278 -13.70 20.63 -5.91
C HIS A 278 -12.78 21.29 -6.95
N GLU A 279 -11.48 21.41 -6.67
CA GLU A 279 -10.51 22.07 -7.55
C GLU A 279 -9.76 21.05 -8.42
N TRP A 280 -9.46 19.89 -7.87
CA TRP A 280 -8.64 18.89 -8.56
C TRP A 280 -9.47 18.01 -9.48
N LYS A 281 -9.20 18.09 -10.77
CA LYS A 281 -9.96 17.45 -11.85
C LYS A 281 -10.12 15.93 -11.65
N GLN A 282 -9.09 15.23 -11.15
CA GLN A 282 -9.13 13.79 -10.92
C GLN A 282 -10.04 13.37 -9.76
N TYR A 283 -10.48 14.31 -8.89
CA TYR A 283 -11.39 14.04 -7.77
C TYR A 283 -12.87 14.32 -8.10
N ARG A 284 -13.20 14.63 -9.35
CA ARG A 284 -14.58 14.98 -9.75
C ARG A 284 -15.63 13.94 -9.32
N ASN A 285 -15.33 12.65 -9.40
CA ASN A 285 -16.27 11.63 -8.94
C ASN A 285 -16.29 11.50 -7.39
N ASN A 286 -15.20 11.89 -6.70
CA ASN A 286 -15.20 11.95 -5.24
C ASN A 286 -16.14 13.04 -4.71
N VAL A 287 -16.27 14.17 -5.41
CA VAL A 287 -17.25 15.22 -5.08
C VAL A 287 -18.67 14.66 -5.11
N LYS A 288 -18.99 13.81 -6.08
CA LYS A 288 -20.32 13.15 -6.14
C LYS A 288 -20.58 12.26 -4.93
N PHE A 289 -19.56 11.62 -4.36
CA PHE A 289 -19.72 10.84 -3.12
C PHE A 289 -20.06 11.74 -1.93
N LEU A 290 -19.48 12.96 -1.87
CA LEU A 290 -19.78 13.94 -0.81
C LEU A 290 -21.19 14.51 -0.92
N GLU A 291 -21.65 14.76 -2.14
CA GLU A 291 -22.91 15.42 -2.45
C GLU A 291 -24.10 14.44 -2.54
N SER A 292 -23.83 13.13 -2.51
CA SER A 292 -24.87 12.13 -2.65
C SER A 292 -25.70 12.00 -1.37
N GLU A 293 -27.03 12.08 -1.51
CA GLU A 293 -27.98 11.78 -0.45
C GLU A 293 -28.21 10.28 -0.23
N LYS A 294 -27.56 9.43 -1.05
CA LYS A 294 -27.69 7.98 -0.94
C LYS A 294 -26.85 7.46 0.22
N GLY A 295 -27.46 6.67 1.06
CA GLY A 295 -26.79 6.06 2.23
C GLY A 295 -25.77 4.97 1.90
N TYR A 296 -25.21 4.97 0.68
CA TYR A 296 -24.14 4.06 0.25
C TYR A 296 -22.75 4.63 0.50
N TYR A 297 -22.61 5.95 0.54
CA TYR A 297 -21.31 6.60 0.60
C TYR A 297 -21.12 7.23 1.97
N GLU A 298 -20.14 6.74 2.68
CA GLU A 298 -19.68 7.31 3.93
C GLU A 298 -18.41 8.10 3.65
N ASN A 299 -18.34 9.34 4.13
CA ASN A 299 -17.19 10.23 3.91
C ASN A 299 -16.70 10.72 5.27
N ILE A 300 -15.42 10.49 5.55
CA ILE A 300 -14.77 10.92 6.78
C ILE A 300 -13.63 11.86 6.42
N TYR A 301 -13.58 13.01 7.07
CA TYR A 301 -12.47 13.94 6.98
C TYR A 301 -11.72 14.00 8.31
N TYR A 302 -10.41 13.81 8.22
CA TYR A 302 -9.49 13.90 9.35
C TYR A 302 -8.73 15.21 9.31
N GLU A 303 -9.25 16.22 10.00
CA GLU A 303 -8.61 17.52 10.14
C GLU A 303 -7.25 17.39 10.85
N GLY A 304 -6.25 18.10 10.34
CA GLY A 304 -4.89 18.10 10.89
C GLY A 304 -4.07 16.86 10.54
N VAL A 305 -4.55 15.99 9.65
CA VAL A 305 -3.86 14.77 9.20
C VAL A 305 -3.34 14.96 7.79
N GLY A 306 -2.09 14.59 7.53
CA GLY A 306 -1.51 14.56 6.19
C GLY A 306 -1.79 13.24 5.47
N HIS A 307 -1.46 13.18 4.17
CA HIS A 307 -1.65 12.01 3.31
C HIS A 307 -1.04 10.73 3.89
N MET A 308 0.21 10.81 4.41
CA MET A 308 0.91 9.69 5.02
C MET A 308 0.37 9.33 6.41
N GLY A 309 -0.45 10.19 7.02
CA GLY A 309 -1.16 9.90 8.27
C GLY A 309 -2.25 8.82 8.14
N LEU A 310 -2.61 8.44 6.91
CA LEU A 310 -3.57 7.38 6.61
C LEU A 310 -2.90 6.00 6.36
N CYS A 311 -1.60 5.89 6.61
CA CYS A 311 -0.87 4.62 6.49
C CYS A 311 0.21 4.50 7.58
N ASP A 312 0.66 3.27 7.82
CA ASP A 312 1.62 2.95 8.91
C ASP A 312 3.01 3.57 8.72
N LEU A 313 3.32 4.17 7.56
CA LEU A 313 4.57 4.91 7.38
C LEU A 313 4.69 6.05 8.37
N SER A 314 3.59 6.71 8.74
CA SER A 314 3.57 7.79 9.73
C SER A 314 4.09 7.34 11.10
N LEU A 315 3.87 6.08 11.47
CA LEU A 315 4.35 5.47 12.71
C LEU A 315 5.76 4.87 12.54
N ALA A 316 5.99 4.16 11.42
CA ALA A 316 7.26 3.47 11.16
C ALA A 316 8.41 4.43 10.86
N SER A 317 8.13 5.55 10.21
CA SER A 317 9.09 6.59 9.86
C SER A 317 8.44 7.98 9.81
N PRO A 318 8.21 8.61 10.97
CA PRO A 318 7.57 9.93 11.03
C PRO A 318 8.32 11.01 10.22
N ILE A 319 9.65 10.90 10.16
CA ILE A 319 10.47 11.83 9.38
C ILE A 319 10.21 11.65 7.89
N LEU A 320 10.25 10.41 7.39
CA LEU A 320 10.00 10.13 5.98
C LEU A 320 8.56 10.46 5.60
N ALA A 321 7.59 10.12 6.44
CA ALA A 321 6.20 10.50 6.25
C ALA A 321 6.07 12.02 6.12
N GLY A 322 6.65 12.79 7.04
CA GLY A 322 6.63 14.24 6.99
C GLY A 322 7.40 14.87 5.81
N MET A 323 8.37 14.14 5.22
CA MET A 323 9.05 14.58 3.98
C MET A 323 8.21 14.31 2.72
N LEU A 324 7.39 13.27 2.74
CA LEU A 324 6.52 12.87 1.63
C LEU A 324 5.17 13.58 1.67
N ASP A 325 4.74 14.02 2.85
CA ASP A 325 3.52 14.80 3.02
C ASP A 325 3.70 16.25 2.54
N GLN A 326 2.78 16.69 1.71
CA GLN A 326 2.67 18.11 1.35
C GLN A 326 2.11 18.94 2.52
N THR A 327 1.31 18.34 3.38
CA THR A 327 0.69 18.94 4.57
C THR A 327 1.18 18.22 5.81
N LYS A 328 1.85 18.94 6.72
CA LYS A 328 2.34 18.34 7.96
C LYS A 328 1.19 17.91 8.85
N SER A 329 1.16 16.63 9.21
CA SER A 329 0.24 16.13 10.22
C SER A 329 0.46 16.82 11.56
N LYS A 330 -0.63 17.26 12.20
CA LYS A 330 -0.67 17.87 13.54
C LYS A 330 -1.14 16.88 14.61
N VAL A 331 -1.59 15.72 14.18
CA VAL A 331 -2.10 14.66 15.04
C VAL A 331 -1.00 13.62 15.27
N GLU A 332 -0.95 13.07 16.47
CA GLU A 332 -0.01 12.00 16.81
C GLU A 332 -0.33 10.74 15.98
N PRO A 333 0.66 10.14 15.28
CA PRO A 333 0.41 9.06 14.32
C PRO A 333 -0.31 7.85 14.90
N ARG A 334 0.01 7.45 16.14
CA ARG A 334 -0.60 6.30 16.80
C ARG A 334 -2.09 6.51 17.06
N GLU A 335 -2.47 7.69 17.54
CA GLU A 335 -3.86 8.01 17.81
C GLU A 335 -4.66 8.14 16.51
N GLN A 336 -4.04 8.71 15.47
CA GLN A 336 -4.66 8.78 14.16
C GLN A 336 -4.91 7.40 13.54
N LEU A 337 -3.94 6.49 13.61
CA LEU A 337 -4.10 5.15 13.06
C LEU A 337 -5.10 4.31 13.88
N LYS A 338 -5.17 4.47 15.21
CA LYS A 338 -6.21 3.84 16.00
C LYS A 338 -7.61 4.30 15.58
N ARG A 339 -7.77 5.60 15.37
CA ARG A 339 -9.02 6.17 14.88
C ARG A 339 -9.39 5.61 13.51
N LEU A 340 -8.43 5.58 12.57
CA LEU A 340 -8.62 5.00 11.25
C LEU A 340 -9.04 3.53 11.33
N ASN A 341 -8.36 2.74 12.18
CA ASN A 341 -8.68 1.33 12.39
C ASN A 341 -10.13 1.15 12.90
N THR A 342 -10.53 1.97 13.85
CA THR A 342 -11.91 1.95 14.40
C THR A 342 -12.95 2.30 13.35
N ASP A 343 -12.78 3.42 12.65
CA ASP A 343 -13.76 3.90 11.66
C ASP A 343 -13.91 2.92 10.49
N CYS A 344 -12.79 2.34 10.02
CA CYS A 344 -12.82 1.31 8.97
C CYS A 344 -13.44 0.00 9.45
N LEU A 345 -13.17 -0.42 10.68
CA LEU A 345 -13.77 -1.62 11.26
C LEU A 345 -15.29 -1.45 11.43
N ASP A 346 -15.74 -0.30 11.94
CA ASP A 346 -17.17 0.02 12.09
C ASP A 346 -17.88 -0.04 10.73
N PHE A 347 -17.26 0.47 9.68
CA PHE A 347 -17.80 0.33 8.32
C PHE A 347 -17.97 -1.13 7.92
N LEU A 348 -16.93 -1.97 8.10
CA LEU A 348 -16.99 -3.40 7.79
C LEU A 348 -18.05 -4.14 8.57
N GLN A 349 -18.25 -3.82 9.86
CA GLN A 349 -19.27 -4.43 10.69
C GLN A 349 -20.68 -4.09 10.20
N ARG A 350 -20.91 -2.83 9.75
CA ARG A 350 -22.20 -2.44 9.15
C ARG A 350 -22.49 -3.16 7.83
N LEU A 351 -21.45 -3.46 7.01
CA LEU A 351 -21.60 -4.29 5.81
C LEU A 351 -22.05 -5.71 6.15
N SER A 352 -21.53 -6.26 7.23
CA SER A 352 -21.85 -7.63 7.68
C SER A 352 -23.26 -7.75 8.22
N LEU A 353 -23.77 -6.73 8.88
CA LEU A 353 -25.13 -6.71 9.46
C LEU A 353 -26.24 -6.54 8.42
N LYS A 354 -25.96 -5.97 7.26
CA LYS A 354 -26.95 -5.81 6.15
C LYS A 354 -27.25 -7.13 5.41
N LYS A 355 -26.81 -8.28 5.92
CA LYS A 355 -27.03 -9.62 5.36
C LYS A 355 -28.34 -10.30 5.85
N GLY A 356 -29.15 -9.64 6.70
CA GLY A 356 -30.41 -10.15 7.23
C GLY A 356 -31.61 -9.85 6.36
#